data_f1d1f7add5a25f3bbce0b7bf30564830
#
_entry.id   f1d1f7add5a25f3bbce0b7bf30564830
#
_cell.length_a   1.000
_cell.length_b   1.000
_cell.length_c   1.000
_cell.angle_alpha   90.00
_cell.angle_beta   90.00
_cell.angle_gamma   90.00
#
_symmetry.space_group_name_H-M   'P 1'
#
loop_
_entity.id
_entity.type
_entity.pdbx_description
1 polymer ?
#
loop_
_entity_poly.entity_id
_entity_poly.type
_entity_poly.pdbx_seq_one_letter_code
_entity_poly.pdbx_strand_id
1 'polypeptide(L)'
;MKIAIIGDATRSHAWEQHLMPHNIVREVIMSPNITGIHKADACFLIDDSPDNLDTLIKTVQKGLHTFLVSRLPLQVNKLEKVARVAEEARVQLQFAHWPSLAPATQLMMENLGRPTFIHIHREISYNQRFESEVELEHLWVDEVGFCLKFMNSGIHHIEAKQLTLHPAQHLGIELFMRFENGGSAGIYINSGSIEQNHKRIVTDGRLLMECDVQNQVVRKGRLNSSSHLTFSKEEFNPA
;
A
#
# COMPACT_ATOMS: atom_id res chain seq x y z
N MET A 1 -7.90 24.88 -1.93
CA MET A 1 -8.73 23.68 -1.97
C MET A 1 -9.47 23.56 -0.64
N LYS A 2 -10.75 23.22 -0.65
CA LYS A 2 -11.55 22.88 0.52
C LYS A 2 -11.59 21.36 0.68
N ILE A 3 -11.23 20.86 1.83
CA ILE A 3 -11.16 19.42 2.10
C ILE A 3 -12.22 19.05 3.13
N ALA A 4 -13.03 18.07 2.83
CA ALA A 4 -13.92 17.43 3.80
C ALA A 4 -13.21 16.25 4.46
N ILE A 5 -13.33 16.08 5.76
CA ILE A 5 -12.95 14.87 6.49
C ILE A 5 -14.22 14.22 7.02
N ILE A 6 -14.46 12.99 6.58
CA ILE A 6 -15.65 12.22 6.98
C ILE A 6 -15.21 11.07 7.87
N GLY A 7 -15.76 10.98 9.06
CA GLY A 7 -15.51 9.84 9.94
C GLY A 7 -15.42 10.20 11.44
N ASP A 8 -14.67 9.42 12.17
CA ASP A 8 -14.42 9.59 13.60
C ASP A 8 -13.80 10.95 13.93
N ALA A 9 -14.31 11.62 14.96
CA ALA A 9 -13.89 12.97 15.30
C ALA A 9 -12.42 13.07 15.73
N THR A 10 -11.91 12.09 16.49
CA THR A 10 -10.53 12.10 17.01
C THR A 10 -9.54 11.96 15.86
N ARG A 11 -9.76 11.00 14.97
CA ARG A 11 -8.91 10.78 13.78
C ARG A 11 -9.06 11.95 12.80
N SER A 12 -10.25 12.49 12.63
CA SER A 12 -10.49 13.65 11.77
C SER A 12 -9.70 14.87 12.23
N HIS A 13 -9.61 15.12 13.54
CA HIS A 13 -8.83 16.22 14.09
C HIS A 13 -7.31 16.02 13.88
N ALA A 14 -6.81 14.80 14.04
CA ALA A 14 -5.42 14.50 13.72
C ALA A 14 -5.09 14.80 12.25
N TRP A 15 -5.96 14.39 11.32
CA TRP A 15 -5.78 14.70 9.90
C TRP A 15 -5.90 16.20 9.58
N GLU A 16 -6.78 16.93 10.25
CA GLU A 16 -6.87 18.39 10.13
C GLU A 16 -5.53 19.05 10.46
N GLN A 17 -4.89 18.65 11.57
CA GLN A 17 -3.60 19.18 11.98
C GLN A 17 -2.49 18.92 10.95
N HIS A 18 -2.55 17.79 10.24
CA HIS A 18 -1.60 17.49 9.16
C HIS A 18 -1.89 18.27 7.88
N LEU A 19 -3.15 18.52 7.56
CA LEU A 19 -3.58 19.16 6.31
C LEU A 19 -3.43 20.68 6.33
N MET A 20 -3.78 21.31 7.45
CA MET A 20 -3.81 22.79 7.57
C MET A 20 -2.48 23.50 7.29
N PRO A 21 -1.28 22.93 7.59
CA PRO A 21 -0.01 23.55 7.24
C PRO A 21 0.26 23.67 5.74
N HIS A 22 -0.47 22.94 4.89
CA HIS A 22 -0.24 22.96 3.45
C HIS A 22 -0.93 24.16 2.78
N ASN A 23 -0.19 25.01 2.10
CA ASN A 23 -0.67 26.24 1.46
C ASN A 23 -1.82 26.03 0.44
N ILE A 24 -1.96 24.83 -0.10
CA ILE A 24 -3.04 24.48 -1.02
C ILE A 24 -4.38 24.29 -0.30
N VAL A 25 -4.35 23.99 1.01
CA VAL A 25 -5.55 23.77 1.83
C VAL A 25 -6.02 25.12 2.37
N ARG A 26 -7.23 25.51 2.03
CA ARG A 26 -7.85 26.76 2.48
C ARG A 26 -8.81 26.56 3.64
N GLU A 27 -9.46 25.41 3.69
CA GLU A 27 -10.50 25.10 4.67
C GLU A 27 -10.61 23.58 4.84
N VAL A 28 -10.75 23.14 6.06
CA VAL A 28 -11.06 21.75 6.42
C VAL A 28 -12.44 21.72 7.09
N ILE A 29 -13.33 20.87 6.59
CA ILE A 29 -14.68 20.67 7.08
C ILE A 29 -14.79 19.26 7.66
N MET A 30 -14.98 19.13 8.94
CA MET A 30 -15.18 17.84 9.59
C MET A 30 -16.65 17.48 9.67
N SER A 31 -17.00 16.24 9.32
CA SER A 31 -18.37 15.74 9.40
C SER A 31 -18.37 14.25 9.75
N PRO A 32 -19.29 13.78 10.60
CA PRO A 32 -19.41 12.35 10.89
C PRO A 32 -19.94 11.55 9.69
N ASN A 33 -20.52 12.20 8.71
CA ASN A 33 -21.10 11.54 7.53
C ASN A 33 -21.12 12.47 6.30
N ILE A 34 -21.42 11.89 5.15
CA ILE A 34 -21.42 12.59 3.86
C ILE A 34 -22.55 13.62 3.70
N THR A 35 -23.61 13.55 4.50
CA THR A 35 -24.79 14.43 4.35
C THR A 35 -24.50 15.87 4.77
N GLY A 36 -23.58 16.06 5.72
CA GLY A 36 -23.15 17.39 6.20
C GLY A 36 -22.19 18.13 5.28
N ILE A 37 -21.78 17.52 4.16
CA ILE A 37 -20.78 18.11 3.29
C ILE A 37 -21.41 18.82 2.12
N HIS A 38 -21.27 20.13 2.14
CA HIS A 38 -21.66 21.02 1.05
C HIS A 38 -20.41 21.76 0.53
N LYS A 39 -20.08 21.62 -0.75
CA LYS A 39 -19.02 22.39 -1.44
C LYS A 39 -17.58 22.12 -0.96
N ALA A 40 -17.17 20.87 -0.92
CA ALA A 40 -15.77 20.48 -0.83
C ALA A 40 -15.21 20.12 -2.21
N ASP A 41 -13.88 20.26 -2.39
CA ASP A 41 -13.18 19.87 -3.62
C ASP A 41 -12.69 18.42 -3.49
N ALA A 42 -12.32 18.01 -2.28
CA ALA A 42 -11.81 16.68 -1.97
C ALA A 42 -12.32 16.19 -0.61
N CYS A 43 -12.22 14.88 -0.41
CA CYS A 43 -12.66 14.21 0.81
C CYS A 43 -11.58 13.24 1.32
N PHE A 44 -11.31 13.28 2.62
CA PHE A 44 -10.65 12.23 3.38
C PHE A 44 -11.74 11.39 4.04
N LEU A 45 -11.82 10.12 3.67
CA LEU A 45 -12.80 9.19 4.22
C LEU A 45 -12.13 8.29 5.25
N ILE A 46 -12.56 8.39 6.51
CA ILE A 46 -12.08 7.61 7.65
C ILE A 46 -13.26 6.74 8.12
N ASP A 47 -13.47 5.62 7.45
CA ASP A 47 -14.59 4.73 7.71
C ASP A 47 -14.10 3.28 7.75
N ASP A 48 -13.99 2.71 8.95
CA ASP A 48 -13.56 1.32 9.16
C ASP A 48 -14.75 0.34 9.21
N SER A 49 -15.96 0.82 8.87
CA SER A 49 -17.13 -0.04 8.80
C SER A 49 -17.06 -1.03 7.62
N PRO A 50 -17.75 -2.18 7.69
CA PRO A 50 -17.87 -3.11 6.57
C PRO A 50 -18.48 -2.49 5.31
N ASP A 51 -19.22 -1.39 5.47
CA ASP A 51 -19.94 -0.67 4.42
C ASP A 51 -19.16 0.54 3.87
N ASN A 52 -17.88 0.67 4.19
CA ASN A 52 -17.08 1.83 3.78
C ASN A 52 -17.01 2.00 2.25
N LEU A 53 -17.12 0.92 1.46
CA LEU A 53 -17.23 1.01 0.00
C LEU A 53 -18.52 1.67 -0.47
N ASP A 54 -19.61 1.51 0.25
CA ASP A 54 -20.88 2.18 -0.08
C ASP A 54 -20.80 3.68 0.24
N THR A 55 -20.13 4.05 1.34
CA THR A 55 -19.80 5.45 1.65
C THR A 55 -18.86 6.04 0.60
N LEU A 56 -17.83 5.30 0.19
CA LEU A 56 -16.88 5.69 -0.85
C LEU A 56 -17.58 5.95 -2.19
N ILE A 57 -18.50 5.07 -2.62
CA ILE A 57 -19.30 5.28 -3.84
C ILE A 57 -20.08 6.60 -3.75
N LYS A 58 -20.70 6.89 -2.61
CA LYS A 58 -21.45 8.14 -2.42
C LYS A 58 -20.58 9.38 -2.47
N THR A 59 -19.34 9.34 -1.93
CA THR A 59 -18.40 10.48 -2.04
C THR A 59 -18.00 10.74 -3.48
N VAL A 60 -17.67 9.67 -4.21
CA VAL A 60 -17.30 9.73 -5.62
C VAL A 60 -18.47 10.24 -6.49
N GLN A 61 -19.70 9.77 -6.25
CA GLN A 61 -20.90 10.24 -6.96
C GLN A 61 -21.21 11.72 -6.73
N LYS A 62 -20.77 12.29 -5.61
CA LYS A 62 -20.84 13.74 -5.35
C LYS A 62 -19.77 14.54 -6.10
N GLY A 63 -18.90 13.90 -6.88
CA GLY A 63 -17.82 14.55 -7.61
C GLY A 63 -16.62 14.94 -6.74
N LEU A 64 -16.44 14.31 -5.58
CA LEU A 64 -15.34 14.59 -4.67
C LEU A 64 -14.11 13.73 -4.99
N HIS A 65 -12.96 14.35 -5.20
CA HIS A 65 -11.70 13.64 -5.17
C HIS A 65 -11.55 12.99 -3.79
N THR A 66 -11.35 11.66 -3.73
CA THR A 66 -11.46 10.95 -2.45
C THR A 66 -10.17 10.21 -2.09
N PHE A 67 -9.70 10.44 -0.87
CA PHE A 67 -8.62 9.67 -0.23
C PHE A 67 -9.22 8.81 0.88
N LEU A 68 -9.21 7.49 0.70
CA LEU A 68 -9.65 6.55 1.71
C LEU A 68 -8.50 6.26 2.67
N VAL A 69 -8.66 6.64 3.93
CA VAL A 69 -7.67 6.44 5.00
C VAL A 69 -7.78 5.04 5.60
N SER A 70 -8.99 4.50 5.65
CA SER A 70 -9.28 3.20 6.23
C SER A 70 -8.90 2.03 5.31
N ARG A 71 -8.85 0.83 5.87
CA ARG A 71 -8.60 -0.39 5.08
C ARG A 71 -9.66 -0.59 4.01
N LEU A 72 -9.21 -1.04 2.85
CA LEU A 72 -10.06 -1.34 1.71
C LEU A 72 -10.60 -2.77 1.83
N PRO A 73 -11.92 -3.00 1.95
CA PRO A 73 -12.48 -4.34 1.91
C PRO A 73 -12.22 -5.01 0.54
N LEU A 74 -11.77 -6.27 0.54
CA LEU A 74 -11.45 -7.02 -0.68
C LEU A 74 -12.71 -7.60 -1.35
N GLN A 75 -13.71 -6.76 -1.60
CA GLN A 75 -14.95 -7.13 -2.30
C GLN A 75 -14.84 -6.75 -3.77
N VAL A 76 -14.30 -7.66 -4.60
CA VAL A 76 -13.96 -7.41 -6.01
C VAL A 76 -15.07 -6.69 -6.78
N ASN A 77 -16.30 -7.21 -6.74
CA ASN A 77 -17.44 -6.62 -7.46
C ASN A 77 -17.75 -5.16 -7.03
N LYS A 78 -17.60 -4.86 -5.73
CA LYS A 78 -17.80 -3.50 -5.22
C LYS A 78 -16.62 -2.60 -5.62
N LEU A 79 -15.40 -3.11 -5.59
CA LEU A 79 -14.20 -2.36 -6.00
C LEU A 79 -14.25 -2.00 -7.49
N GLU A 80 -14.66 -2.92 -8.35
CA GLU A 80 -14.88 -2.65 -9.78
C GLU A 80 -15.95 -1.56 -9.98
N LYS A 81 -17.04 -1.62 -9.19
CA LYS A 81 -18.08 -0.58 -9.22
C LYS A 81 -17.52 0.77 -8.78
N VAL A 82 -16.73 0.82 -7.70
CA VAL A 82 -16.07 2.06 -7.23
C VAL A 82 -15.18 2.64 -8.32
N ALA A 83 -14.33 1.82 -8.96
CA ALA A 83 -13.42 2.25 -10.01
C ALA A 83 -14.19 2.85 -11.20
N ARG A 84 -15.24 2.17 -11.67
CA ARG A 84 -16.10 2.65 -12.75
C ARG A 84 -16.79 3.97 -12.42
N VAL A 85 -17.38 4.09 -11.22
CA VAL A 85 -18.05 5.33 -10.79
C VAL A 85 -17.04 6.49 -10.67
N ALA A 86 -15.81 6.23 -10.23
CA ALA A 86 -14.76 7.25 -10.16
C ALA A 86 -14.36 7.74 -11.57
N GLU A 87 -14.25 6.83 -12.52
CA GLU A 87 -13.96 7.16 -13.92
C GLU A 87 -15.10 8.00 -14.55
N GLU A 88 -16.35 7.56 -14.39
CA GLU A 88 -17.54 8.27 -14.87
C GLU A 88 -17.65 9.69 -14.26
N ALA A 89 -17.38 9.82 -12.98
CA ALA A 89 -17.39 11.11 -12.28
C ALA A 89 -16.14 11.96 -12.55
N ARG A 90 -15.11 11.43 -13.21
CA ARG A 90 -13.80 12.06 -13.45
C ARG A 90 -13.12 12.57 -12.19
N VAL A 91 -13.23 11.82 -11.10
CA VAL A 91 -12.58 12.12 -9.82
C VAL A 91 -11.39 11.21 -9.58
N GLN A 92 -10.42 11.75 -8.86
CA GLN A 92 -9.28 10.95 -8.39
C GLN A 92 -9.68 10.18 -7.14
N LEU A 93 -9.33 8.90 -7.10
CA LEU A 93 -9.51 8.04 -5.95
C LEU A 93 -8.14 7.47 -5.56
N GLN A 94 -7.79 7.62 -4.31
CA GLN A 94 -6.54 7.11 -3.75
C GLN A 94 -6.81 6.43 -2.41
N PHE A 95 -6.07 5.37 -2.16
CA PHE A 95 -6.09 4.64 -0.89
C PHE A 95 -4.83 4.92 -0.09
N ALA A 96 -4.97 5.02 1.23
CA ALA A 96 -3.83 5.12 2.14
C ALA A 96 -3.09 3.79 2.16
N HIS A 97 -1.90 3.78 1.56
CA HIS A 97 -1.03 2.63 1.52
C HIS A 97 0.40 3.06 1.84
N TRP A 98 0.68 3.16 3.14
CA TRP A 98 1.97 3.63 3.64
C TRP A 98 3.17 2.92 3.02
N PRO A 99 3.23 1.56 2.92
CA PRO A 99 4.40 0.88 2.38
C PRO A 99 4.78 1.31 0.96
N SER A 100 3.81 1.77 0.16
CA SER A 100 4.07 2.30 -1.20
C SER A 100 4.49 3.76 -1.21
N LEU A 101 4.11 4.53 -0.18
CA LEU A 101 4.41 5.96 -0.06
C LEU A 101 5.64 6.22 0.80
N ALA A 102 6.14 5.21 1.50
CA ALA A 102 7.31 5.30 2.37
C ALA A 102 8.53 5.82 1.60
N PRO A 103 9.29 6.79 2.14
CA PRO A 103 10.41 7.42 1.45
C PRO A 103 11.43 6.41 0.91
N ALA A 104 11.75 5.38 1.69
CA ALA A 104 12.66 4.30 1.28
C ALA A 104 12.13 3.53 0.06
N THR A 105 10.81 3.26 -0.01
CA THR A 105 10.17 2.62 -1.16
C THR A 105 10.18 3.53 -2.38
N GLN A 106 9.89 4.81 -2.22
CA GLN A 106 9.92 5.79 -3.31
C GLN A 106 11.32 5.90 -3.90
N LEU A 107 12.35 6.04 -3.06
CA LEU A 107 13.74 6.06 -3.51
C LEU A 107 14.11 4.79 -4.32
N MET A 108 13.66 3.62 -3.88
CA MET A 108 13.90 2.37 -4.60
C MET A 108 13.23 2.40 -5.98
N MET A 109 11.98 2.83 -6.08
CA MET A 109 11.24 2.92 -7.34
C MET A 109 11.83 3.95 -8.31
N GLU A 110 12.35 5.07 -7.81
CA GLU A 110 12.99 6.11 -8.62
C GLU A 110 14.33 5.65 -9.21
N ASN A 111 15.08 4.82 -8.50
CA ASN A 111 16.40 4.37 -8.94
C ASN A 111 16.38 3.16 -9.88
N LEU A 112 15.30 2.37 -9.87
CA LEU A 112 15.15 1.15 -10.65
C LEU A 112 13.99 1.30 -11.65
N GLY A 113 14.31 1.65 -12.89
CA GLY A 113 13.26 1.90 -13.90
C GLY A 113 12.54 0.65 -14.41
N ARG A 114 13.22 -0.50 -14.46
CA ARG A 114 12.65 -1.77 -14.96
C ARG A 114 13.22 -2.94 -14.18
N PRO A 115 12.63 -3.30 -13.05
CA PRO A 115 13.10 -4.44 -12.28
C PRO A 115 12.93 -5.75 -13.08
N THR A 116 13.90 -6.64 -12.94
CA THR A 116 13.86 -8.00 -13.49
C THR A 116 13.53 -9.02 -12.40
N PHE A 117 13.80 -8.66 -11.16
CA PHE A 117 13.54 -9.52 -10.01
C PHE A 117 13.11 -8.68 -8.80
N ILE A 118 12.05 -9.15 -8.12
CA ILE A 118 11.58 -8.61 -6.85
C ILE A 118 11.48 -9.77 -5.85
N HIS A 119 11.99 -9.58 -4.65
CA HIS A 119 11.75 -10.48 -3.52
C HIS A 119 11.27 -9.68 -2.31
N ILE A 120 10.16 -10.12 -1.74
CA ILE A 120 9.54 -9.50 -0.57
C ILE A 120 9.47 -10.51 0.56
N HIS A 121 9.99 -10.11 1.70
CA HIS A 121 9.97 -10.89 2.92
C HIS A 121 9.32 -10.07 4.03
N ARG A 122 8.15 -10.51 4.49
CA ARG A 122 7.38 -9.82 5.53
C ARG A 122 7.04 -10.79 6.64
N GLU A 123 7.57 -10.53 7.82
CA GLU A 123 7.29 -11.27 9.03
C GLU A 123 6.57 -10.36 10.02
N ILE A 124 5.57 -10.91 10.68
CA ILE A 124 4.78 -10.21 11.66
C ILE A 124 4.87 -11.00 12.95
N SER A 125 5.20 -10.30 14.03
CA SER A 125 5.33 -10.92 15.34
C SER A 125 4.01 -11.57 15.75
N TYR A 126 4.09 -12.81 16.20
CA TYR A 126 2.95 -13.58 16.70
C TYR A 126 2.17 -12.88 17.82
N ASN A 127 2.80 -11.96 18.53
CA ASN A 127 2.14 -11.14 19.56
C ASN A 127 1.18 -10.08 18.96
N GLN A 128 1.31 -9.79 17.65
CA GLN A 128 0.41 -8.93 16.91
C GLN A 128 -0.59 -9.79 16.11
N ARG A 129 -1.40 -10.59 16.82
CA ARG A 129 -2.35 -11.48 16.18
C ARG A 129 -3.32 -10.73 15.30
N PHE A 130 -3.50 -11.25 14.09
CA PHE A 130 -4.64 -10.86 13.27
C PHE A 130 -5.89 -11.52 13.81
N GLU A 131 -6.93 -10.74 14.03
CA GLU A 131 -8.23 -11.24 14.52
C GLU A 131 -8.98 -12.00 13.42
N SER A 132 -8.57 -11.85 12.16
CA SER A 132 -9.23 -12.51 11.02
C SER A 132 -8.28 -12.81 9.85
N GLU A 133 -8.65 -13.80 9.04
CA GLU A 133 -7.96 -14.11 7.76
C GLU A 133 -7.95 -12.91 6.80
N VAL A 134 -8.98 -12.07 6.83
CA VAL A 134 -9.11 -10.86 6.02
C VAL A 134 -7.94 -9.89 6.26
N GLU A 135 -7.45 -9.80 7.50
CA GLU A 135 -6.28 -8.94 7.80
C GLU A 135 -4.99 -9.48 7.17
N LEU A 136 -4.81 -10.80 7.14
CA LEU A 136 -3.69 -11.42 6.46
C LEU A 136 -3.76 -11.22 4.94
N GLU A 137 -4.97 -11.26 4.37
CA GLU A 137 -5.19 -11.02 2.94
C GLU A 137 -4.73 -9.63 2.52
N HIS A 138 -4.99 -8.59 3.31
CA HIS A 138 -4.53 -7.23 2.99
C HIS A 138 -3.02 -7.13 2.83
N LEU A 139 -2.25 -7.90 3.60
CA LEU A 139 -0.79 -7.85 3.54
C LEU A 139 -0.25 -8.35 2.21
N TRP A 140 -0.76 -9.47 1.70
CA TRP A 140 -0.27 -10.00 0.44
C TRP A 140 -0.84 -9.25 -0.77
N VAL A 141 -2.07 -8.72 -0.71
CA VAL A 141 -2.65 -7.88 -1.74
C VAL A 141 -1.84 -6.59 -1.92
N ASP A 142 -1.42 -5.98 -0.82
CA ASP A 142 -0.55 -4.80 -0.84
C ASP A 142 0.78 -5.07 -1.55
N GLU A 143 1.41 -6.21 -1.25
CA GLU A 143 2.70 -6.57 -1.85
C GLU A 143 2.55 -7.01 -3.32
N VAL A 144 1.45 -7.69 -3.69
CA VAL A 144 1.11 -7.96 -5.09
C VAL A 144 0.91 -6.65 -5.84
N GLY A 145 0.17 -5.71 -5.27
CA GLY A 145 -0.04 -4.38 -5.85
C GLY A 145 1.28 -3.63 -6.08
N PHE A 146 2.22 -3.70 -5.12
CA PHE A 146 3.56 -3.15 -5.28
C PHE A 146 4.30 -3.81 -6.45
N CYS A 147 4.31 -5.16 -6.54
CA CYS A 147 4.97 -5.88 -7.60
C CYS A 147 4.38 -5.53 -8.99
N LEU A 148 3.06 -5.49 -9.13
CA LEU A 148 2.37 -5.12 -10.36
C LEU A 148 2.74 -3.70 -10.81
N LYS A 149 2.69 -2.74 -9.89
CA LYS A 149 3.04 -1.35 -10.18
C LYS A 149 4.50 -1.21 -10.59
N PHE A 150 5.41 -1.89 -9.91
CA PHE A 150 6.84 -1.74 -10.15
C PHE A 150 7.31 -2.49 -11.41
N MET A 151 6.81 -3.71 -11.64
CA MET A 151 7.09 -4.47 -12.87
C MET A 151 6.46 -3.84 -14.11
N ASN A 152 5.35 -3.10 -13.93
CA ASN A 152 4.58 -2.47 -15.00
C ASN A 152 4.33 -3.43 -16.18
N SER A 153 3.88 -4.65 -15.88
CA SER A 153 3.68 -5.74 -16.85
C SER A 153 2.58 -6.67 -16.36
N GLY A 154 1.90 -7.32 -17.29
CA GLY A 154 0.92 -8.37 -16.99
C GLY A 154 1.57 -9.58 -16.31
N ILE A 155 0.78 -10.31 -15.50
CA ILE A 155 1.21 -11.58 -14.91
C ILE A 155 1.02 -12.68 -15.94
N HIS A 156 2.09 -13.42 -16.24
CA HIS A 156 2.06 -14.59 -17.09
C HIS A 156 1.72 -15.87 -16.31
N HIS A 157 2.23 -15.99 -15.08
CA HIS A 157 2.03 -17.17 -14.23
C HIS A 157 2.10 -16.79 -12.76
N ILE A 158 1.29 -17.46 -11.94
CA ILE A 158 1.29 -17.29 -10.49
C ILE A 158 1.18 -18.65 -9.80
N GLU A 159 2.01 -18.86 -8.79
CA GLU A 159 1.93 -19.98 -7.86
C GLU A 159 1.73 -19.44 -6.45
N ALA A 160 0.88 -20.09 -5.67
CA ALA A 160 0.62 -19.73 -4.29
C ALA A 160 0.69 -20.95 -3.40
N LYS A 161 1.35 -20.80 -2.26
CA LYS A 161 1.37 -21.82 -1.19
C LYS A 161 1.00 -21.16 0.13
N GLN A 162 0.11 -21.79 0.83
CA GLN A 162 -0.36 -21.34 2.12
C GLN A 162 0.50 -21.94 3.23
N LEU A 163 0.93 -21.10 4.18
CA LEU A 163 1.60 -21.53 5.41
C LEU A 163 0.52 -21.78 6.47
N THR A 164 0.34 -23.05 6.85
CA THR A 164 -0.66 -23.45 7.83
C THR A 164 -0.01 -24.25 8.95
N LEU A 165 -0.35 -23.95 10.19
CA LEU A 165 0.05 -24.77 11.35
C LEU A 165 -1.00 -25.81 11.70
N HIS A 166 -2.27 -25.50 11.50
CA HIS A 166 -3.44 -26.35 11.69
C HIS A 166 -4.43 -26.05 10.57
N PRO A 167 -5.29 -27.00 10.12
CA PRO A 167 -6.23 -26.77 9.03
C PRO A 167 -7.11 -25.51 9.14
N ALA A 168 -7.33 -25.03 10.35
CA ALA A 168 -8.11 -23.81 10.61
C ALA A 168 -7.22 -22.58 10.93
N GLN A 169 -5.89 -22.67 10.86
CA GLN A 169 -5.00 -21.58 11.23
C GLN A 169 -4.01 -21.26 10.13
N HIS A 170 -4.37 -20.26 9.33
CA HIS A 170 -3.50 -19.71 8.29
C HIS A 170 -2.52 -18.72 8.90
N LEU A 171 -1.22 -18.98 8.77
CA LEU A 171 -0.16 -18.14 9.30
C LEU A 171 0.47 -17.25 8.24
N GLY A 172 0.36 -17.61 6.98
CA GLY A 172 1.03 -16.85 5.94
C GLY A 172 0.82 -17.41 4.55
N ILE A 173 1.55 -16.83 3.61
CA ILE A 173 1.50 -17.19 2.21
C ILE A 173 2.87 -17.03 1.56
N GLU A 174 3.20 -17.92 0.64
CA GLU A 174 4.28 -17.78 -0.32
C GLU A 174 3.68 -17.67 -1.71
N LEU A 175 4.02 -16.58 -2.42
CA LEU A 175 3.58 -16.32 -3.78
C LEU A 175 4.80 -16.22 -4.70
N PHE A 176 4.73 -16.86 -5.85
CA PHE A 176 5.68 -16.68 -6.92
C PHE A 176 4.95 -16.23 -8.18
N MET A 177 5.42 -15.13 -8.79
CA MET A 177 4.85 -14.54 -10.00
C MET A 177 5.90 -14.44 -11.09
N ARG A 178 5.52 -14.81 -12.32
CA ARG A 178 6.24 -14.49 -13.55
C ARG A 178 5.46 -13.45 -14.33
N PHE A 179 6.17 -12.49 -14.87
CA PHE A 179 5.59 -11.42 -15.67
C PHE A 179 5.84 -11.62 -17.16
N GLU A 180 4.98 -11.04 -18.00
CA GLU A 180 5.09 -11.12 -19.46
C GLU A 180 6.40 -10.50 -19.99
N ASN A 181 6.97 -9.52 -19.28
CA ASN A 181 8.27 -8.91 -19.61
C ASN A 181 9.49 -9.77 -19.24
N GLY A 182 9.26 -11.01 -18.76
CA GLY A 182 10.30 -11.94 -18.31
C GLY A 182 10.79 -11.73 -16.87
N GLY A 183 10.32 -10.71 -16.18
CA GLY A 183 10.61 -10.49 -14.77
C GLY A 183 9.91 -11.49 -13.85
N SER A 184 10.37 -11.59 -12.61
CA SER A 184 9.76 -12.44 -11.59
C SER A 184 9.68 -11.74 -10.23
N ALA A 185 8.69 -12.13 -9.43
CA ALA A 185 8.57 -11.69 -8.04
C ALA A 185 8.23 -12.87 -7.12
N GLY A 186 8.87 -12.90 -5.95
CA GLY A 186 8.57 -13.78 -4.84
C GLY A 186 8.09 -12.95 -3.64
N ILE A 187 7.01 -13.38 -3.02
CA ILE A 187 6.45 -12.75 -1.82
C ILE A 187 6.31 -13.83 -0.76
N TYR A 188 6.95 -13.62 0.37
CA TYR A 188 6.80 -14.44 1.56
C TYR A 188 6.22 -13.60 2.69
N ILE A 189 5.09 -14.04 3.25
CA ILE A 189 4.44 -13.41 4.41
C ILE A 189 4.19 -14.46 5.47
N ASN A 190 4.63 -14.19 6.69
CA ASN A 190 4.46 -15.04 7.85
C ASN A 190 4.01 -14.23 9.07
N SER A 191 2.82 -14.54 9.61
CA SER A 191 2.29 -13.93 10.84
C SER A 191 2.59 -14.74 12.11
N GLY A 192 3.33 -15.84 11.99
CA GLY A 192 3.76 -16.69 13.09
C GLY A 192 5.23 -16.50 13.49
N SER A 193 5.84 -15.38 13.12
CA SER A 193 7.25 -15.10 13.43
C SER A 193 7.44 -14.63 14.88
N ILE A 194 8.67 -14.73 15.38
CA ILE A 194 9.09 -14.16 16.66
C ILE A 194 9.40 -12.67 16.50
N GLU A 195 9.95 -12.29 15.33
CA GLU A 195 10.38 -10.93 15.04
C GLU A 195 9.50 -10.30 13.95
N GLN A 196 9.45 -8.98 13.96
CA GLN A 196 8.82 -8.22 12.88
C GLN A 196 9.87 -7.83 11.86
N ASN A 197 9.58 -8.07 10.57
CA ASN A 197 10.48 -7.75 9.48
C ASN A 197 9.68 -7.40 8.22
N HIS A 198 10.09 -6.36 7.50
CA HIS A 198 9.51 -6.04 6.22
C HIS A 198 10.60 -5.56 5.26
N LYS A 199 11.09 -6.48 4.43
CA LYS A 199 12.17 -6.22 3.47
C LYS A 199 11.72 -6.44 2.05
N ARG A 200 12.22 -5.59 1.16
CA ARG A 200 12.08 -5.71 -0.29
C ARG A 200 13.45 -5.70 -0.92
N ILE A 201 13.75 -6.69 -1.74
CA ILE A 201 14.98 -6.80 -2.53
C ILE A 201 14.58 -6.72 -3.99
N VAL A 202 15.18 -5.79 -4.72
CA VAL A 202 14.85 -5.54 -6.13
C VAL A 202 16.12 -5.36 -6.92
N THR A 203 16.16 -5.88 -8.15
CA THR A 203 17.26 -5.64 -9.08
C THR A 203 16.76 -5.50 -10.52
N ASP A 204 17.46 -4.69 -11.30
CA ASP A 204 17.34 -4.58 -12.77
C ASP A 204 18.50 -5.28 -13.51
N GLY A 205 19.34 -6.04 -12.78
CA GLY A 205 20.55 -6.68 -13.28
C GLY A 205 21.80 -5.80 -13.23
N ARG A 206 21.68 -4.49 -12.92
CA ARG A 206 22.82 -3.55 -12.79
C ARG A 206 22.92 -2.99 -11.38
N LEU A 207 21.80 -2.74 -10.79
CA LEU A 207 21.66 -2.21 -9.43
C LEU A 207 20.87 -3.21 -8.59
N LEU A 208 21.41 -3.57 -7.44
CA LEU A 208 20.69 -4.30 -6.39
C LEU A 208 20.25 -3.30 -5.32
N MET A 209 18.99 -3.30 -4.97
CA MET A 209 18.47 -2.50 -3.87
C MET A 209 17.78 -3.37 -2.84
N GLU A 210 18.14 -3.17 -1.59
CA GLU A 210 17.45 -3.73 -0.42
C GLU A 210 16.79 -2.59 0.34
N CYS A 211 15.50 -2.68 0.55
CA CYS A 211 14.71 -1.72 1.33
C CYS A 211 14.18 -2.41 2.59
N ASP A 212 14.60 -1.94 3.75
CA ASP A 212 13.94 -2.21 5.02
C ASP A 212 12.81 -1.20 5.18
N VAL A 213 11.59 -1.65 4.88
CA VAL A 213 10.40 -0.78 4.86
C VAL A 213 10.01 -0.32 6.26
N GLN A 214 10.27 -1.14 7.28
CA GLN A 214 9.95 -0.80 8.66
C GLN A 214 10.88 0.27 9.23
N ASN A 215 12.18 0.12 9.00
CA ASN A 215 13.20 1.03 9.51
C ASN A 215 13.55 2.16 8.55
N GLN A 216 12.91 2.20 7.38
CA GLN A 216 13.13 3.21 6.34
C GLN A 216 14.60 3.31 5.91
N VAL A 217 15.24 2.16 5.67
CA VAL A 217 16.64 2.05 5.26
C VAL A 217 16.72 1.45 3.87
N VAL A 218 17.51 2.06 2.99
CA VAL A 218 17.81 1.54 1.66
C VAL A 218 19.30 1.26 1.53
N ARG A 219 19.65 0.06 1.07
CA ARG A 219 21.01 -0.31 0.67
C ARG A 219 21.06 -0.46 -0.84
N LYS A 220 22.03 0.18 -1.48
CA LYS A 220 22.27 0.11 -2.94
C LYS A 220 23.57 -0.63 -3.19
N GLY A 221 23.49 -1.77 -3.86
CA GLY A 221 24.63 -2.60 -4.25
C GLY A 221 24.96 -2.43 -5.74
N ARG A 222 26.21 -2.14 -6.05
CA ARG A 222 26.74 -2.06 -7.43
C ARG A 222 28.05 -2.79 -7.55
N LEU A 223 28.31 -3.36 -8.72
CA LEU A 223 29.63 -3.87 -9.03
C LEU A 223 30.57 -2.70 -9.33
N ASN A 224 31.75 -2.70 -8.70
CA ASN A 224 32.83 -1.78 -9.03
C ASN A 224 33.59 -2.27 -10.27
N SER A 225 34.62 -1.50 -10.72
CA SER A 225 35.46 -1.84 -11.86
C SER A 225 36.20 -3.18 -11.73
N SER A 226 36.38 -3.69 -10.52
CA SER A 226 36.99 -4.98 -10.21
C SER A 226 35.98 -6.11 -10.02
N SER A 227 34.71 -5.90 -10.39
CA SER A 227 33.60 -6.86 -10.23
C SER A 227 33.30 -7.23 -8.77
N HIS A 228 33.72 -6.40 -7.81
CA HIS A 228 33.31 -6.57 -6.41
C HIS A 228 32.04 -5.79 -6.13
N LEU A 229 31.11 -6.42 -5.40
CA LEU A 229 29.88 -5.78 -4.96
C LEU A 229 30.18 -4.78 -3.83
N THR A 230 29.81 -3.54 -4.04
CA THR A 230 29.93 -2.45 -3.06
C THR A 230 28.56 -1.92 -2.69
N PHE A 231 28.36 -1.57 -1.42
CA PHE A 231 27.10 -1.06 -0.92
C PHE A 231 27.21 0.37 -0.42
N SER A 232 26.21 1.17 -0.73
CA SER A 232 25.91 2.43 -0.04
C SER A 232 24.60 2.29 0.72
N LYS A 233 24.41 3.10 1.78
CA LYS A 233 23.25 3.09 2.65
C LYS A 233 22.64 4.49 2.72
N GLU A 234 21.33 4.56 2.64
CA GLU A 234 20.53 5.76 2.90
C GLU A 234 19.48 5.43 3.96
N GLU A 235 19.26 6.35 4.89
CA GLU A 235 18.31 6.22 5.97
C GLU A 235 17.34 7.40 5.94
N PHE A 236 16.08 7.12 6.18
CA PHE A 236 15.03 8.13 6.29
C PHE A 236 14.41 8.05 7.68
N ASN A 237 13.94 9.18 8.18
CA ASN A 237 13.19 9.16 9.45
C ASN A 237 11.89 8.36 9.22
N PRO A 238 11.62 7.32 10.02
CA PRO A 238 10.30 6.71 10.05
C PRO A 238 9.31 7.78 10.55
N ALA A 239 8.27 8.04 9.77
CA ALA A 239 7.24 9.00 10.14
C ALA A 239 6.33 8.44 11.23
#